data_74417b26bdac9036160f0035d247d259
#
_entry.id   74417b26bdac9036160f0035d247d259
#
_cell.length_a   1.000
_cell.length_b   1.000
_cell.length_c   1.000
_cell.angle_alpha   90.00
_cell.angle_beta   90.00
_cell.angle_gamma   90.00
#
_symmetry.space_group_name_H-M   'P 1'
#
loop_
_entity.id
_entity.type
_entity.pdbx_description
1 polymer ?
#
loop_
_entity_poly.entity_id
_entity_poly.type
_entity_poly.pdbx_seq_one_letter_code
_entity_poly.pdbx_strand_id
1 'polypeptide(L)'
;IMPRLVGSEMCIRDRSRVDSNSNLPLYERAKFIPETDFPEFNWVMSPSLKHQIGGPEAFYLGQLSWQTDLSLKLARKVTLYSSFGLNIYDTFNNLANPSQSQIPKVRSDIQKYLSQGKNNLKRLNLEYLSSPYKDIFIRADVGYLEEMFAAVGGEVLFRPFDKRYALGFELHKVKQRGYEQRFSLLD
;
A
#
# COMPACT_ATOMS: atom_id res chain seq x y z
N ILE A 1 -28.85 0.37 -21.71
CA ILE A 1 -28.61 1.82 -21.72
C ILE A 1 -28.12 2.21 -20.35
N MET A 2 -26.99 2.22 -20.19
CA MET A 2 -25.87 2.80 -19.45
C MET A 2 -26.12 3.46 -18.08
N PRO A 3 -25.99 2.72 -17.00
CA PRO A 3 -25.91 3.32 -15.67
C PRO A 3 -24.46 3.61 -15.24
N ARG A 4 -23.51 3.58 -16.15
CA ARG A 4 -22.09 3.57 -15.76
C ARG A 4 -21.40 4.93 -15.58
N LEU A 5 -22.00 5.97 -16.06
CA LEU A 5 -21.41 7.32 -16.05
C LEU A 5 -21.93 8.22 -14.93
N VAL A 6 -23.02 7.83 -14.29
CA VAL A 6 -23.69 8.66 -13.29
C VAL A 6 -22.83 8.87 -12.03
N GLY A 7 -22.05 7.86 -11.62
CA GLY A 7 -21.23 7.98 -10.41
C GLY A 7 -20.01 8.89 -10.59
N SER A 8 -19.34 8.83 -11.73
CA SER A 8 -18.18 9.68 -11.99
C SER A 8 -18.56 11.12 -12.31
N GLU A 9 -19.67 11.33 -13.00
CA GLU A 9 -20.20 12.67 -13.26
C GLU A 9 -20.75 13.34 -12.01
N MET A 10 -21.36 12.60 -11.10
CA MET A 10 -21.76 13.14 -9.80
C MET A 10 -20.58 13.62 -8.98
N CYS A 11 -19.49 12.88 -8.93
CA CYS A 11 -18.28 13.30 -8.23
C CYS A 11 -17.65 14.56 -8.86
N ILE A 12 -17.71 14.70 -10.18
CA ILE A 12 -17.20 15.89 -10.88
C ILE A 12 -18.15 17.08 -10.68
N ARG A 13 -19.46 16.87 -10.72
CA ARG A 13 -20.45 17.92 -10.48
C ARG A 13 -20.42 18.46 -9.06
N ASP A 14 -20.26 17.61 -8.07
CA ASP A 14 -20.16 18.06 -6.68
C ASP A 14 -18.91 18.90 -6.42
N ARG A 15 -17.83 18.63 -7.14
CA ARG A 15 -16.63 19.46 -7.09
C ARG A 15 -16.76 20.80 -7.83
N SER A 16 -17.65 20.88 -8.80
CA SER A 16 -17.85 22.10 -9.61
C SER A 16 -18.96 23.02 -9.08
N ARG A 17 -19.81 22.54 -8.18
CA ARG A 17 -20.79 23.38 -7.50
C ARG A 17 -20.14 24.09 -6.33
N VAL A 18 -19.68 25.29 -6.60
CA VAL A 18 -19.43 26.26 -5.54
C VAL A 18 -20.81 26.82 -5.15
N ASP A 19 -21.37 26.31 -4.07
CA ASP A 19 -22.57 26.87 -3.51
C ASP A 19 -22.20 28.18 -2.80
N SER A 20 -22.38 29.29 -3.52
CA SER A 20 -22.00 30.63 -3.07
C SER A 20 -22.81 31.11 -1.86
N ASN A 21 -23.86 30.39 -1.48
CA ASN A 21 -24.75 30.76 -0.39
C ASN A 21 -24.48 30.07 0.94
N SER A 22 -23.47 29.18 1.02
CA SER A 22 -23.18 28.54 2.28
C SER A 22 -21.70 28.64 2.62
N ASN A 23 -21.37 29.50 3.54
CA ASN A 23 -19.99 29.64 4.07
C ASN A 23 -19.54 28.46 4.95
N LEU A 24 -20.40 27.46 5.16
CA LEU A 24 -20.08 26.26 5.96
C LEU A 24 -20.00 25.03 5.07
N PRO A 25 -18.94 24.20 5.22
CA PRO A 25 -18.83 22.92 4.55
C PRO A 25 -20.04 22.01 4.86
N LEU A 26 -20.48 21.22 3.89
CA LEU A 26 -21.64 20.33 4.03
C LEU A 26 -21.55 19.40 5.24
N TYR A 27 -20.37 18.95 5.61
CA TYR A 27 -20.16 18.07 6.77
C TYR A 27 -20.38 18.78 8.12
N GLU A 28 -20.19 20.09 8.23
CA GLU A 28 -20.49 20.85 9.45
C GLU A 28 -21.99 21.00 9.70
N ARG A 29 -22.80 20.84 8.64
CA ARG A 29 -24.27 20.85 8.73
C ARG A 29 -24.86 19.46 8.91
N ALA A 30 -24.08 18.44 8.71
CA ALA A 30 -24.56 17.07 8.87
C ALA A 30 -24.81 16.78 10.34
N LYS A 31 -26.07 16.53 10.69
CA LYS A 31 -26.47 16.05 12.02
C LYS A 31 -26.15 14.56 12.22
N PHE A 32 -25.83 13.85 11.14
CA PHE A 32 -25.52 12.45 11.17
C PHE A 32 -24.01 12.25 11.41
N ILE A 33 -23.68 11.77 12.57
CA ILE A 33 -22.34 11.27 12.89
C ILE A 33 -22.43 9.75 12.79
N PRO A 34 -21.80 9.11 11.79
CA PRO A 34 -21.82 7.66 11.70
C PRO A 34 -21.19 7.07 12.96
N GLU A 35 -21.92 6.20 13.62
CA GLU A 35 -21.36 5.35 14.69
C GLU A 35 -20.39 4.38 14.02
N THR A 36 -19.12 4.58 14.27
CA THR A 36 -18.07 3.66 13.82
C THR A 36 -17.60 2.88 15.04
N ASP A 37 -18.00 1.61 15.10
CA ASP A 37 -17.52 0.70 16.11
C ASP A 37 -16.08 0.27 15.79
N PHE A 38 -15.19 0.39 16.75
CA PHE A 38 -13.82 -0.10 16.66
C PHE A 38 -13.64 -1.27 17.66
N PRO A 39 -12.85 -2.29 17.28
CA PRO A 39 -12.08 -2.44 16.03
C PRO A 39 -12.92 -2.89 14.84
N GLU A 40 -12.66 -2.34 13.66
CA GLU A 40 -13.24 -2.79 12.39
C GLU A 40 -12.26 -3.72 11.68
N PHE A 41 -12.69 -4.95 11.40
CA PHE A 41 -11.89 -5.96 10.72
C PHE A 41 -12.42 -6.22 9.31
N ASN A 42 -11.55 -6.07 8.33
CA ASN A 42 -11.82 -6.39 6.94
C ASN A 42 -10.77 -7.37 6.41
N TRP A 43 -11.20 -8.32 5.58
CA TRP A 43 -10.30 -9.25 4.93
C TRP A 43 -10.75 -9.56 3.51
N VAL A 44 -9.77 -9.81 2.66
CA VAL A 44 -9.98 -10.20 1.27
C VAL A 44 -9.03 -11.34 0.94
N MET A 45 -9.54 -12.37 0.26
CA MET A 45 -8.73 -13.45 -0.29
C MET A 45 -8.89 -13.48 -1.80
N SER A 46 -7.78 -13.61 -2.52
CA SER A 46 -7.80 -13.67 -3.98
C SER A 46 -6.61 -14.46 -4.54
N PRO A 47 -6.79 -15.14 -5.68
CA PRO A 47 -5.66 -15.64 -6.43
C PRO A 47 -4.84 -14.47 -6.99
N SER A 48 -3.52 -14.55 -6.91
CA SER A 48 -2.59 -13.56 -7.43
C SER A 48 -1.64 -14.22 -8.43
N LEU A 49 -1.64 -13.71 -9.65
CA LEU A 49 -0.74 -14.14 -10.72
C LEU A 49 0.30 -13.04 -10.94
N LYS A 50 1.56 -13.34 -10.61
CA LYS A 50 2.71 -12.52 -10.99
C LYS A 50 3.39 -13.17 -12.18
N HIS A 51 3.68 -12.41 -13.23
CA HIS A 51 4.39 -12.92 -14.38
C HIS A 51 5.31 -11.87 -14.99
N GLN A 52 6.40 -12.35 -15.58
CA GLN A 52 7.34 -11.54 -16.34
C GLN A 52 7.71 -12.30 -17.61
N ILE A 53 7.68 -11.62 -18.75
CA ILE A 53 7.97 -12.17 -20.08
C ILE A 53 9.13 -11.37 -20.67
N GLY A 54 10.05 -12.07 -21.36
CA GLY A 54 11.14 -11.44 -22.12
C GLY A 54 12.31 -10.95 -21.27
N GLY A 55 12.53 -11.54 -20.11
CA GLY A 55 13.74 -11.31 -19.31
C GLY A 55 14.99 -11.93 -19.95
N PRO A 56 16.19 -11.36 -19.76
CA PRO A 56 17.44 -11.91 -20.29
C PRO A 56 17.81 -13.27 -19.69
N GLU A 57 17.27 -13.60 -18.52
CA GLU A 57 17.60 -14.79 -17.75
C GLU A 57 16.60 -15.94 -17.96
N ALA A 58 15.35 -15.62 -18.30
CA ALA A 58 14.32 -16.58 -18.64
C ALA A 58 13.23 -15.91 -19.50
N PHE A 59 12.76 -16.63 -20.55
CA PHE A 59 11.69 -16.12 -21.40
C PHE A 59 10.39 -15.88 -20.62
N TYR A 60 10.07 -16.76 -19.68
CA TYR A 60 8.89 -16.67 -18.85
C TYR A 60 9.19 -17.00 -17.40
N LEU A 61 8.81 -16.11 -16.52
CA LEU A 61 8.79 -16.32 -15.07
C LEU A 61 7.38 -16.06 -14.56
N GLY A 62 6.83 -16.98 -13.81
CA GLY A 62 5.47 -16.89 -13.29
C GLY A 62 5.34 -17.45 -11.89
N GLN A 63 4.43 -16.88 -11.14
CA GLN A 63 4.00 -17.35 -9.83
C GLN A 63 2.49 -17.23 -9.72
N LEU A 64 1.83 -18.33 -9.41
CA LEU A 64 0.45 -18.36 -8.94
C LEU A 64 0.46 -18.52 -7.43
N SER A 65 -0.12 -17.60 -6.73
CA SER A 65 -0.22 -17.61 -5.27
C SER A 65 -1.62 -17.26 -4.81
N TRP A 66 -1.99 -17.73 -3.63
CA TRP A 66 -3.17 -17.28 -2.91
C TRP A 66 -2.77 -16.14 -1.98
N GLN A 67 -3.40 -14.99 -2.14
CA GLN A 67 -3.13 -13.81 -1.33
C GLN A 67 -4.27 -13.55 -0.37
N THR A 68 -3.93 -13.26 0.89
CA THR A 68 -4.86 -12.87 1.93
C THR A 68 -4.45 -11.51 2.46
N ASP A 69 -5.29 -10.52 2.26
CA ASP A 69 -5.09 -9.15 2.76
C ASP A 69 -6.03 -8.90 3.92
N LEU A 70 -5.48 -8.43 5.03
CA LEU A 70 -6.20 -8.13 6.26
C LEU A 70 -5.99 -6.67 6.60
N SER A 71 -7.06 -6.00 7.03
CA SER A 71 -6.97 -4.67 7.63
C SER A 71 -7.78 -4.62 8.91
N LEU A 72 -7.16 -4.15 9.98
CA LEU A 72 -7.75 -3.98 11.29
C LEU A 72 -7.65 -2.52 11.70
N LYS A 73 -8.76 -1.80 11.65
CA LYS A 73 -8.83 -0.43 12.15
C LYS A 73 -9.01 -0.48 13.66
N LEU A 74 -7.93 -0.23 14.38
CA LEU A 74 -7.90 -0.23 15.84
C LEU A 74 -8.60 1.00 16.43
N ALA A 75 -8.49 2.12 15.73
CA ALA A 75 -9.10 3.38 16.09
C ALA A 75 -9.29 4.23 14.81
N ARG A 76 -10.00 5.35 14.91
CA ARG A 76 -10.28 6.25 13.79
C ARG A 76 -9.03 6.66 12.98
N LYS A 77 -7.86 6.69 13.61
CA LYS A 77 -6.60 7.16 13.03
C LYS A 77 -5.54 6.08 12.89
N VAL A 78 -5.80 4.87 13.39
CA VAL A 78 -4.80 3.79 13.49
C VAL A 78 -5.32 2.55 12.80
N THR A 79 -4.57 2.07 11.81
CA THR A 79 -4.90 0.85 11.07
C THR A 79 -3.69 -0.08 11.02
N LEU A 80 -3.92 -1.34 11.34
CA LEU A 80 -2.96 -2.42 11.13
C LEU A 80 -3.28 -3.10 9.80
N TYR A 81 -2.30 -3.16 8.91
CA TYR A 81 -2.37 -3.89 7.65
C TYR A 81 -1.51 -5.14 7.70
N SER A 82 -2.02 -6.23 7.15
CA SER A 82 -1.26 -7.46 6.97
C SER A 82 -1.60 -8.08 5.62
N SER A 83 -0.60 -8.65 4.94
CA SER A 83 -0.77 -9.35 3.67
C SER A 83 0.09 -10.60 3.65
N PHE A 84 -0.54 -11.74 3.43
CA PHE A 84 0.11 -13.06 3.36
C PHE A 84 -0.02 -13.62 1.95
N GLY A 85 1.04 -14.26 1.47
CA GLY A 85 1.06 -15.00 0.22
C GLY A 85 1.38 -16.47 0.45
N LEU A 86 0.52 -17.34 -0.08
CA LEU A 86 0.76 -18.79 -0.14
C LEU A 86 1.04 -19.18 -1.59
N ASN A 87 2.22 -19.71 -1.85
CA ASN A 87 2.61 -20.14 -3.18
C ASN A 87 1.88 -21.43 -3.57
N ILE A 88 1.24 -21.44 -4.74
CA ILE A 88 0.61 -22.61 -5.33
C ILE A 88 1.54 -23.23 -6.38
N TYR A 89 2.07 -22.39 -7.27
CA TYR A 89 2.94 -22.80 -8.35
C TYR A 89 3.91 -21.67 -8.73
N ASP A 90 5.16 -22.01 -9.02
CA ASP A 90 6.14 -21.03 -9.51
C ASP A 90 7.13 -21.68 -10.49
N THR A 91 7.75 -20.83 -11.32
CA THR A 91 8.81 -21.21 -12.25
C THR A 91 10.18 -20.62 -11.86
N PHE A 92 10.34 -20.16 -10.62
CA PHE A 92 11.53 -19.45 -10.16
C PHE A 92 12.78 -20.33 -10.04
N ASN A 93 12.62 -21.67 -10.05
CA ASN A 93 13.74 -22.59 -10.11
C ASN A 93 14.55 -22.46 -11.42
N ASN A 94 13.95 -21.84 -12.45
CA ASN A 94 14.59 -21.61 -13.75
C ASN A 94 15.34 -20.27 -13.82
N LEU A 95 15.40 -19.52 -12.73
CA LEU A 95 16.17 -18.28 -12.66
C LEU A 95 17.65 -18.61 -12.79
N ALA A 96 18.31 -18.05 -13.79
CA ALA A 96 19.77 -18.11 -13.90
C ALA A 96 20.44 -17.43 -12.70
N ASN A 97 21.69 -17.80 -12.42
CA ASN A 97 22.45 -17.24 -11.33
C ASN A 97 22.49 -15.71 -11.36
N PRO A 98 22.46 -15.04 -10.19
CA PRO A 98 22.46 -13.58 -10.13
C PRO A 98 23.61 -13.00 -10.95
N SER A 99 23.31 -11.99 -11.74
CA SER A 99 24.34 -11.29 -12.51
C SER A 99 25.44 -10.82 -11.55
N GLN A 100 26.69 -11.15 -11.82
CA GLN A 100 27.86 -10.71 -11.06
C GLN A 100 28.15 -9.21 -11.31
N SER A 101 27.12 -8.37 -11.21
CA SER A 101 27.30 -6.93 -11.33
C SER A 101 28.02 -6.40 -10.10
N GLN A 102 29.16 -5.76 -10.32
CA GLN A 102 29.93 -5.10 -9.24
C GLN A 102 29.21 -3.86 -8.69
N ILE A 103 28.18 -3.37 -9.38
CA ILE A 103 27.41 -2.20 -8.95
C ILE A 103 26.23 -2.67 -8.09
N PRO A 104 26.15 -2.28 -6.80
CA PRO A 104 25.01 -2.62 -5.97
C PRO A 104 23.73 -2.00 -6.55
N LYS A 105 22.72 -2.83 -6.78
CA LYS A 105 21.40 -2.43 -7.23
C LYS A 105 20.43 -2.55 -6.06
N VAL A 106 19.47 -1.65 -5.97
CA VAL A 106 18.46 -1.65 -4.88
C VAL A 106 17.73 -3.00 -4.75
N ARG A 107 17.60 -3.75 -5.85
CA ARG A 107 16.95 -5.07 -5.90
C ARG A 107 17.87 -6.17 -6.38
N SER A 108 19.16 -6.10 -6.07
CA SER A 108 20.14 -7.12 -6.48
C SER A 108 19.78 -8.53 -6.02
N ASP A 109 19.18 -8.66 -4.86
CA ASP A 109 18.81 -9.91 -4.23
C ASP A 109 17.39 -10.40 -4.53
N ILE A 110 16.69 -9.78 -5.49
CA ILE A 110 15.30 -10.13 -5.81
C ILE A 110 15.11 -11.64 -6.08
N GLN A 111 16.10 -12.27 -6.68
CA GLN A 111 16.07 -13.72 -6.97
C GLN A 111 16.04 -14.56 -5.70
N LYS A 112 16.81 -14.17 -4.68
CA LYS A 112 16.82 -14.85 -3.37
C LYS A 112 15.45 -14.72 -2.70
N TYR A 113 14.85 -13.53 -2.77
CA TYR A 113 13.50 -13.28 -2.24
C TYR A 113 12.44 -14.10 -2.97
N LEU A 114 12.52 -14.23 -4.30
CA LEU A 114 11.58 -15.02 -5.08
C LEU A 114 11.73 -16.53 -4.82
N SER A 115 12.96 -17.03 -4.67
CA SER A 115 13.21 -18.46 -4.47
C SER A 115 12.93 -18.92 -3.04
N GLN A 116 13.30 -18.14 -2.03
CA GLN A 116 13.17 -18.49 -0.61
C GLN A 116 11.85 -17.99 0.01
N GLY A 117 11.30 -16.88 -0.49
CA GLY A 117 10.09 -16.25 0.02
C GLY A 117 8.79 -16.76 -0.61
N LYS A 118 8.67 -18.04 -0.91
CA LYS A 118 7.48 -18.61 -1.58
C LYS A 118 6.20 -18.48 -0.77
N ASN A 119 6.28 -18.75 0.54
CA ASN A 119 5.20 -18.54 1.51
C ASN A 119 5.58 -17.39 2.42
N ASN A 120 5.06 -16.23 2.16
CA ASN A 120 5.60 -15.01 2.70
C ASN A 120 4.57 -14.12 3.39
N LEU A 121 5.07 -13.35 4.33
CA LEU A 121 4.41 -12.18 4.88
C LEU A 121 4.79 -11.00 3.98
N LYS A 122 3.94 -10.64 3.01
CA LYS A 122 4.22 -9.57 2.05
C LYS A 122 4.27 -8.21 2.74
N ARG A 123 3.32 -7.96 3.65
CA ARG A 123 3.18 -6.70 4.36
C ARG A 123 2.70 -6.94 5.80
N LEU A 124 3.22 -6.19 6.74
CA LEU A 124 2.70 -6.06 8.10
C LEU A 124 3.13 -4.71 8.65
N ASN A 125 2.23 -3.75 8.65
CA ASN A 125 2.55 -2.41 9.13
C ASN A 125 1.39 -1.78 9.90
N LEU A 126 1.76 -0.99 10.88
CA LEU A 126 0.87 -0.10 11.59
C LEU A 126 0.95 1.29 10.95
N GLU A 127 -0.19 1.85 10.60
CA GLU A 127 -0.33 3.15 9.98
C GLU A 127 -1.15 4.09 10.87
N TYR A 128 -0.67 5.29 11.03
CA TYR A 128 -1.37 6.39 11.66
C TYR A 128 -1.64 7.48 10.65
N LEU A 129 -2.92 7.87 10.50
CA LEU A 129 -3.36 8.96 9.63
C LEU A 129 -4.09 10.02 10.45
N SER A 130 -3.73 11.28 10.25
CA SER A 130 -4.36 12.40 10.94
C SER A 130 -4.36 13.67 10.10
N SER A 131 -5.33 14.52 10.36
CA SER A 131 -5.35 15.91 9.88
C SER A 131 -5.43 16.83 11.10
N PRO A 132 -4.28 17.22 11.69
CA PRO A 132 -4.26 18.02 12.92
C PRO A 132 -4.71 19.46 12.69
N TYR A 133 -4.54 19.98 11.48
CA TYR A 133 -4.93 21.31 11.08
C TYR A 133 -5.63 21.28 9.72
N LYS A 134 -6.40 22.35 9.41
CA LYS A 134 -6.97 22.51 8.07
C LYS A 134 -5.86 22.43 7.02
N ASP A 135 -6.13 21.66 5.96
CA ASP A 135 -5.23 21.48 4.81
C ASP A 135 -3.89 20.78 5.09
N ILE A 136 -3.64 20.31 6.33
CA ILE A 136 -2.44 19.54 6.71
C ILE A 136 -2.83 18.11 7.04
N PHE A 137 -2.20 17.18 6.36
CA PHE A 137 -2.38 15.74 6.54
C PHE A 137 -1.05 15.12 6.95
N ILE A 138 -1.09 14.22 7.92
CA ILE A 138 0.09 13.52 8.44
C ILE A 138 -0.16 12.03 8.35
N ARG A 139 0.81 11.30 7.82
CA ARG A 139 0.89 9.85 7.87
C ARG A 139 2.17 9.44 8.59
N ALA A 140 2.09 8.46 9.46
CA ALA A 140 3.24 7.78 10.03
C ALA A 140 3.02 6.27 9.91
N ASP A 141 4.06 5.53 9.59
CA ASP A 141 4.00 4.10 9.43
C ASP A 141 5.24 3.39 9.97
N VAL A 142 5.04 2.17 10.42
CA VAL A 142 6.11 1.32 10.94
C VAL A 142 5.77 -0.14 10.67
N GLY A 143 6.77 -0.91 10.23
CA GLY A 143 6.66 -2.35 10.03
C GLY A 143 7.29 -2.85 8.74
N TYR A 144 6.81 -3.98 8.28
CA TYR A 144 7.20 -4.56 6.99
C TYR A 144 6.31 -3.97 5.90
N LEU A 145 6.82 -2.94 5.21
CA LEU A 145 6.03 -2.20 4.23
C LEU A 145 5.96 -2.91 2.89
N GLU A 146 7.01 -3.67 2.56
CA GLU A 146 7.06 -4.46 1.33
C GLU A 146 7.78 -5.79 1.52
N GLU A 147 7.88 -6.57 0.45
CA GLU A 147 8.48 -7.92 0.48
C GLU A 147 9.97 -7.88 0.87
N MET A 148 10.71 -6.83 0.50
CA MET A 148 12.16 -6.74 0.70
C MET A 148 12.58 -5.86 1.88
N PHE A 149 11.74 -4.91 2.30
CA PHE A 149 12.13 -3.89 3.28
C PHE A 149 11.12 -3.71 4.41
N ALA A 150 11.66 -3.57 5.61
CA ALA A 150 10.98 -2.99 6.75
C ALA A 150 11.33 -1.50 6.82
N ALA A 151 10.42 -0.69 7.31
CA ALA A 151 10.66 0.73 7.48
C ALA A 151 9.92 1.32 8.67
N VAL A 152 10.41 2.46 9.09
CA VAL A 152 9.70 3.42 9.93
C VAL A 152 9.82 4.78 9.27
N GLY A 153 8.71 5.48 9.16
CA GLY A 153 8.73 6.77 8.50
C GLY A 153 7.42 7.53 8.62
N GLY A 154 7.34 8.58 7.84
CA GLY A 154 6.14 9.39 7.79
C GLY A 154 6.16 10.42 6.68
N GLU A 155 4.99 10.98 6.47
CA GLU A 155 4.70 11.95 5.44
C GLU A 155 3.89 13.10 6.03
N VAL A 156 4.19 14.31 5.58
CA VAL A 156 3.38 15.50 5.83
C VAL A 156 2.97 16.07 4.48
N LEU A 157 1.67 16.23 4.28
CA LEU A 157 1.10 16.81 3.07
C LEU A 157 0.35 18.10 3.43
N PHE A 158 0.74 19.20 2.80
CA PHE A 158 -0.03 20.44 2.80
C PHE A 158 -0.79 20.55 1.48
N ARG A 159 -2.12 20.53 1.55
CA ARG A 159 -3.02 20.58 0.38
C ARG A 159 -4.17 21.53 0.64
N PRO A 160 -4.02 22.82 0.36
CA PRO A 160 -5.12 23.78 0.48
C PRO A 160 -6.28 23.42 -0.44
N PHE A 161 -7.51 23.45 0.08
CA PHE A 161 -8.69 23.01 -0.64
C PHE A 161 -9.00 23.87 -1.87
N ASP A 162 -8.75 25.17 -1.78
CA ASP A 162 -9.06 26.17 -2.81
C ASP A 162 -7.90 26.45 -3.78
N LYS A 163 -6.77 25.75 -3.64
CA LYS A 163 -5.56 25.91 -4.47
C LYS A 163 -5.31 24.72 -5.37
N ARG A 164 -4.61 24.95 -6.46
CA ARG A 164 -4.23 23.92 -7.44
C ARG A 164 -2.85 23.29 -7.18
N TYR A 165 -2.27 23.52 -6.00
CA TYR A 165 -0.99 22.95 -5.61
C TYR A 165 -1.10 22.16 -4.32
N ALA A 166 -0.20 21.22 -4.16
CA ALA A 166 0.05 20.51 -2.93
C ALA A 166 1.56 20.40 -2.71
N LEU A 167 2.00 20.43 -1.47
CA LEU A 167 3.39 20.25 -1.07
C LEU A 167 3.45 19.08 -0.10
N GLY A 168 4.28 18.08 -0.41
CA GLY A 168 4.48 16.91 0.43
C GLY A 168 5.94 16.72 0.75
N PHE A 169 6.20 16.22 1.96
CA PHE A 169 7.51 15.76 2.40
C PHE A 169 7.35 14.39 3.03
N GLU A 170 8.18 13.44 2.58
CA GLU A 170 8.17 12.05 3.04
C GLU A 170 9.60 11.64 3.41
N LEU A 171 9.74 10.92 4.54
CA LEU A 171 11.01 10.38 5.00
C LEU A 171 10.81 9.01 5.61
N HIS A 172 11.61 8.03 5.15
CA HIS A 172 11.63 6.67 5.68
C HIS A 172 13.05 6.21 5.99
N LYS A 173 13.20 5.59 7.16
CA LYS A 173 14.38 4.79 7.49
C LYS A 173 14.06 3.34 7.20
N VAL A 174 14.78 2.74 6.26
CA VAL A 174 14.53 1.38 5.79
C VAL A 174 15.61 0.42 6.26
N LYS A 175 15.24 -0.86 6.46
CA LYS A 175 16.14 -1.96 6.73
C LYS A 175 15.72 -3.17 5.89
N GLN A 176 16.70 -3.88 5.32
CA GLN A 176 16.44 -5.04 4.48
C GLN A 176 15.91 -6.22 5.32
N ARG A 177 14.92 -6.93 4.79
CA ARG A 177 14.35 -8.12 5.40
C ARG A 177 15.15 -9.37 5.02
N GLY A 178 15.03 -10.41 5.83
CA GLY A 178 15.54 -11.74 5.48
C GLY A 178 14.86 -12.31 4.22
N TYR A 179 15.58 -13.10 3.46
CA TYR A 179 15.13 -13.65 2.17
C TYR A 179 13.89 -14.55 2.27
N GLU A 180 13.66 -15.14 3.43
CA GLU A 180 12.45 -15.95 3.70
C GLU A 180 11.19 -15.11 3.82
N GLN A 181 11.33 -13.79 3.88
CA GLN A 181 10.22 -12.81 4.00
C GLN A 181 9.27 -13.09 5.18
N ARG A 182 9.85 -13.50 6.31
CA ARG A 182 9.16 -13.66 7.59
C ARG A 182 9.47 -12.46 8.49
N PHE A 183 9.82 -12.68 9.74
CA PHE A 183 10.09 -11.62 10.72
C PHE A 183 11.57 -11.27 10.88
N SER A 184 12.46 -11.87 10.09
CA SER A 184 13.90 -11.60 10.15
C SER A 184 14.27 -10.32 9.39
N LEU A 185 15.30 -9.64 9.92
CA LEU A 185 15.95 -8.50 9.28
C LEU A 185 17.41 -8.87 9.02
N LEU A 186 17.97 -8.41 7.91
CA LEU A 186 19.41 -8.54 7.62
C LEU A 186 20.18 -7.40 8.33
N ASP A 187 21.36 -7.71 8.83
CA ASP A 187 22.25 -6.73 9.49
C ASP A 187 23.00 -5.85 8.48
#